data_a3e1aa9db23066e8f0e410074a2535d2
#
_entry.id   a3e1aa9db23066e8f0e410074a2535d2
#
_cell.length_a   1.000
_cell.length_b   1.000
_cell.length_c   1.000
_cell.angle_alpha   90.00
_cell.angle_beta   90.00
_cell.angle_gamma   90.00
#
_symmetry.space_group_name_H-M   'P 1'
#
loop_
_entity.id
_entity.type
_entity.pdbx_description
1 polymer ?
#
loop_
_entity_poly.entity_id
_entity_poly.type
_entity_poly.pdbx_seq_one_letter_code
_entity_poly.pdbx_strand_id
1 'polypeptide(L)'
;MTAGDAWMQDQAAGCWWRFRAPVDTVAASRVSEVIPALQALETRVAREHLWAAGYIAYEAGPAFDPALRARAGDELPLLWVGLYPAPEAGEPPALAAESAPVVHWTPGIDRAAYDDAIAEIRRLIAAGDTYQVNYTFRLQAALGEAPERLFRRMVAANRPGCAAYLDCGRHVVCSASPELFFRLDR
;
A
#
# COMPACT_ATOMS: atom_id res chain seq x y z
N MET A 1 -1.99 -17.72 4.50
CA MET A 1 -1.75 -17.18 3.15
C MET A 1 -0.35 -17.57 2.73
N THR A 2 -0.11 -17.66 1.46
CA THR A 2 1.20 -18.01 0.87
C THR A 2 1.80 -16.78 0.21
N ALA A 3 3.13 -16.79 0.03
CA ALA A 3 3.80 -15.69 -0.66
C ALA A 3 3.16 -15.42 -2.03
N GLY A 4 2.88 -14.17 -2.30
CA GLY A 4 2.17 -13.72 -3.49
C GLY A 4 0.65 -13.65 -3.36
N ASP A 5 0.03 -14.06 -2.25
CA ASP A 5 -1.41 -13.86 -2.05
C ASP A 5 -1.74 -12.40 -1.78
N ALA A 6 -2.90 -11.94 -2.24
CA ALA A 6 -3.39 -10.59 -1.97
C ALA A 6 -4.89 -10.57 -1.64
N TRP A 7 -5.30 -9.63 -0.80
CA TRP A 7 -6.68 -9.24 -0.56
C TRP A 7 -6.85 -7.77 -0.85
N MET A 8 -7.89 -7.42 -1.58
CA MET A 8 -8.23 -6.04 -1.88
C MET A 8 -9.72 -5.79 -1.65
N GLN A 9 -10.03 -4.71 -0.94
CA GLN A 9 -11.39 -4.26 -0.76
C GLN A 9 -11.84 -3.44 -1.96
N ASP A 10 -12.97 -3.80 -2.54
CA ASP A 10 -13.67 -3.00 -3.54
C ASP A 10 -14.91 -2.38 -2.91
N GLN A 11 -14.80 -1.13 -2.51
CA GLN A 11 -15.89 -0.40 -1.87
C GLN A 11 -17.09 -0.23 -2.81
N ALA A 12 -16.88 -0.04 -4.09
CA ALA A 12 -17.94 0.17 -5.06
C ALA A 12 -18.73 -1.10 -5.34
N ALA A 13 -18.04 -2.25 -5.40
CA ALA A 13 -18.68 -3.56 -5.53
C ALA A 13 -19.18 -4.10 -4.19
N GLY A 14 -18.78 -3.49 -3.06
CA GLY A 14 -19.16 -3.96 -1.72
C GLY A 14 -18.57 -5.32 -1.36
N CYS A 15 -17.49 -5.72 -1.97
CA CYS A 15 -16.89 -7.05 -1.79
C CYS A 15 -15.38 -6.98 -1.54
N TRP A 16 -14.82 -8.14 -1.22
CA TRP A 16 -13.39 -8.36 -1.14
C TRP A 16 -12.94 -9.30 -2.25
N TRP A 17 -11.87 -8.91 -2.95
CA TRP A 17 -11.22 -9.73 -3.93
C TRP A 17 -10.05 -10.47 -3.31
N ARG A 18 -10.01 -11.79 -3.51
CA ARG A 18 -8.91 -12.66 -3.11
C ARG A 18 -8.13 -13.09 -4.33
N PHE A 19 -6.88 -12.71 -4.37
CA PHE A 19 -5.92 -13.11 -5.39
C PHE A 19 -5.00 -14.17 -4.79
N ARG A 20 -4.95 -15.35 -5.41
CA ARG A 20 -4.17 -16.48 -4.92
C ARG A 20 -3.33 -17.09 -6.01
N ALA A 21 -2.21 -17.71 -5.60
CA ALA A 21 -1.34 -18.46 -6.48
C ALA A 21 -0.98 -17.64 -7.75
N PRO A 22 -0.24 -16.54 -7.62
CA PRO A 22 0.15 -15.75 -8.78
C PRO A 22 0.88 -16.63 -9.79
N VAL A 23 0.56 -16.48 -11.07
CA VAL A 23 1.27 -17.15 -12.15
C VAL A 23 2.65 -16.56 -12.35
N ASP A 24 2.84 -15.29 -11.94
CA ASP A 24 4.11 -14.59 -11.95
C ASP A 24 4.06 -13.36 -11.04
N THR A 25 5.22 -12.83 -10.70
CA THR A 25 5.38 -11.56 -9.98
C THR A 25 6.37 -10.67 -10.69
N VAL A 26 6.07 -9.39 -10.79
CA VAL A 26 6.94 -8.37 -11.38
C VAL A 26 7.30 -7.36 -10.32
N ALA A 27 8.59 -7.07 -10.18
CA ALA A 27 9.09 -6.07 -9.26
C ALA A 27 10.10 -5.15 -9.97
N ALA A 28 10.13 -3.88 -9.58
CA ALA A 28 11.13 -2.91 -10.01
C ALA A 28 11.70 -2.18 -8.79
N SER A 29 13.02 -2.13 -8.69
CA SER A 29 13.72 -1.48 -7.58
C SER A 29 14.39 -0.15 -7.98
N ARG A 30 14.49 0.13 -9.28
CA ARG A 30 15.05 1.37 -9.82
C ARG A 30 13.99 2.18 -10.53
N VAL A 31 14.06 3.50 -10.42
CA VAL A 31 13.13 4.44 -11.07
C VAL A 31 13.02 4.16 -12.59
N SER A 32 14.13 3.88 -13.25
CA SER A 32 14.15 3.58 -14.69
C SER A 32 13.45 2.28 -15.09
N GLU A 33 13.18 1.40 -14.16
CA GLU A 33 12.52 0.11 -14.40
C GLU A 33 10.99 0.18 -14.27
N VAL A 34 10.46 1.18 -13.57
CA VAL A 34 9.04 1.24 -13.20
C VAL A 34 8.15 1.30 -14.43
N ILE A 35 8.38 2.26 -15.33
CA ILE A 35 7.54 2.41 -16.54
C ILE A 35 7.66 1.21 -17.48
N PRO A 36 8.86 0.70 -17.82
CA PRO A 36 8.98 -0.52 -18.62
C PRO A 36 8.26 -1.73 -17.99
N ALA A 37 8.35 -1.89 -16.67
CA ALA A 37 7.66 -2.97 -15.96
C ALA A 37 6.13 -2.84 -16.06
N LEU A 38 5.59 -1.63 -15.88
CA LEU A 38 4.15 -1.38 -16.03
C LEU A 38 3.65 -1.65 -17.45
N GLN A 39 4.38 -1.24 -18.47
CA GLN A 39 4.04 -1.51 -19.88
C GLN A 39 4.06 -3.00 -20.20
N ALA A 40 5.05 -3.73 -19.66
CA ALA A 40 5.11 -5.18 -19.79
C ALA A 40 3.93 -5.87 -19.08
N LEU A 41 3.56 -5.40 -17.89
CA LEU A 41 2.39 -5.87 -17.14
C LEU A 41 1.09 -5.66 -17.91
N GLU A 42 0.86 -4.45 -18.43
CA GLU A 42 -0.33 -4.13 -19.22
C GLU A 42 -0.47 -5.06 -20.45
N THR A 43 0.63 -5.25 -21.17
CA THR A 43 0.69 -6.15 -22.32
C THR A 43 0.35 -7.60 -21.94
N ARG A 44 0.91 -8.09 -20.82
CA ARG A 44 0.66 -9.46 -20.36
C ARG A 44 -0.76 -9.66 -19.87
N VAL A 45 -1.29 -8.73 -19.08
CA VAL A 45 -2.66 -8.77 -18.59
C VAL A 45 -3.65 -8.86 -19.74
N ALA A 46 -3.47 -8.05 -20.80
CA ALA A 46 -4.33 -8.06 -21.97
C ALA A 46 -4.22 -9.36 -22.79
N ARG A 47 -2.97 -9.82 -23.03
CA ARG A 47 -2.72 -11.00 -23.86
C ARG A 47 -3.12 -12.32 -23.19
N GLU A 48 -2.87 -12.43 -21.89
CA GLU A 48 -3.04 -13.67 -21.13
C GLU A 48 -4.34 -13.69 -20.32
N HIS A 49 -5.17 -12.65 -20.43
CA HIS A 49 -6.42 -12.48 -19.68
C HIS A 49 -6.24 -12.64 -18.16
N LEU A 50 -5.14 -12.07 -17.64
CA LEU A 50 -4.81 -12.12 -16.23
C LEU A 50 -5.35 -10.90 -15.48
N TRP A 51 -5.33 -11.02 -14.17
CA TRP A 51 -5.57 -9.91 -13.23
C TRP A 51 -4.24 -9.52 -12.59
N ALA A 52 -4.13 -8.23 -12.25
CA ALA A 52 -2.96 -7.70 -11.59
C ALA A 52 -3.36 -7.11 -10.22
N ALA A 53 -2.62 -7.44 -9.18
CA ALA A 53 -2.77 -6.85 -7.86
C ALA A 53 -1.39 -6.57 -7.26
N GLY A 54 -1.19 -5.36 -6.71
CA GLY A 54 0.12 -4.96 -6.22
C GLY A 54 0.14 -3.52 -5.72
N TYR A 55 1.32 -2.92 -5.68
CA TYR A 55 1.50 -1.53 -5.29
C TYR A 55 2.56 -0.84 -6.15
N ILE A 56 2.45 0.49 -6.18
CA ILE A 56 3.49 1.41 -6.63
C ILE A 56 3.88 2.24 -5.42
N ALA A 57 5.15 2.24 -5.04
CA ALA A 57 5.64 3.01 -3.90
C ALA A 57 5.63 4.51 -4.22
N TYR A 58 5.48 5.34 -3.18
CA TYR A 58 5.58 6.80 -3.32
C TYR A 58 6.90 7.22 -3.96
N GLU A 59 7.97 6.53 -3.64
CA GLU A 59 9.33 6.75 -4.15
C GLU A 59 9.47 6.47 -5.65
N ALA A 60 8.48 5.84 -6.28
CA ALA A 60 8.41 5.66 -7.73
C ALA A 60 7.98 6.94 -8.48
N GLY A 61 7.51 7.97 -7.79
CA GLY A 61 7.04 9.23 -8.39
C GLY A 61 7.94 9.80 -9.49
N PRO A 62 9.28 9.86 -9.32
CA PRO A 62 10.19 10.37 -10.36
C PRO A 62 10.20 9.57 -11.67
N ALA A 63 9.64 8.35 -11.70
CA ALA A 63 9.49 7.59 -12.93
C ALA A 63 8.36 8.15 -13.82
N PHE A 64 7.38 8.82 -13.22
CA PHE A 64 6.21 9.36 -13.91
C PHE A 64 6.38 10.83 -14.30
N ASP A 65 7.04 11.59 -13.43
CA ASP A 65 7.31 13.01 -13.66
C ASP A 65 8.68 13.38 -13.07
N PRO A 66 9.62 13.90 -13.90
CA PRO A 66 10.95 14.28 -13.44
C PRO A 66 10.96 15.47 -12.47
N ALA A 67 9.85 16.23 -12.36
CA ALA A 67 9.70 17.28 -11.36
C ALA A 67 9.48 16.71 -9.95
N LEU A 68 8.96 15.49 -9.84
CA LEU A 68 8.77 14.83 -8.56
C LEU A 68 10.10 14.39 -7.96
N ARG A 69 10.25 14.66 -6.67
CA ARG A 69 11.43 14.27 -5.92
C ARG A 69 11.00 13.35 -4.79
N ALA A 70 11.65 12.20 -4.70
CA ALA A 70 11.48 11.26 -3.61
C ALA A 70 12.84 10.90 -3.01
N ARG A 71 12.85 10.56 -1.73
CA ARG A 71 14.04 9.95 -1.12
C ARG A 71 14.18 8.54 -1.65
N ALA A 72 15.42 8.06 -1.76
CA ALA A 72 15.64 6.65 -2.09
C ALA A 72 14.91 5.77 -1.06
N GLY A 73 14.15 4.82 -1.57
CA GLY A 73 13.50 3.80 -0.72
C GLY A 73 14.56 2.84 -0.15
N ASP A 74 14.22 2.21 0.97
CA ASP A 74 15.16 1.31 1.65
C ASP A 74 15.13 -0.10 1.01
N GLU A 75 14.23 -0.95 1.50
CA GLU A 75 14.22 -2.39 1.15
C GLU A 75 13.04 -2.79 0.25
N LEU A 76 11.97 -1.98 0.23
CA LEU A 76 10.79 -2.27 -0.59
C LEU A 76 11.05 -1.93 -2.05
N PRO A 77 10.67 -2.79 -3.00
CA PRO A 77 10.65 -2.43 -4.41
C PRO A 77 9.79 -1.19 -4.66
N LEU A 78 10.14 -0.40 -5.67
CA LEU A 78 9.33 0.75 -6.12
C LEU A 78 8.01 0.31 -6.77
N LEU A 79 7.97 -0.90 -7.30
CA LEU A 79 6.82 -1.57 -7.88
C LEU A 79 6.86 -3.03 -7.46
N TRP A 80 5.74 -3.56 -7.01
CA TRP A 80 5.53 -5.00 -6.89
C TRP A 80 4.11 -5.33 -7.31
N VAL A 81 3.96 -6.26 -8.26
CA VAL A 81 2.67 -6.69 -8.79
C VAL A 81 2.67 -8.19 -9.02
N GLY A 82 1.72 -8.88 -8.43
CA GLY A 82 1.38 -10.25 -8.79
C GLY A 82 0.42 -10.29 -9.98
N LEU A 83 0.61 -11.27 -10.85
CA LEU A 83 -0.29 -11.61 -11.95
C LEU A 83 -1.07 -12.87 -11.61
N TYR A 84 -2.39 -12.82 -11.72
CA TYR A 84 -3.27 -13.87 -11.21
C TYR A 84 -4.30 -14.30 -12.26
N PRO A 85 -4.83 -15.54 -12.15
CA PRO A 85 -6.12 -15.87 -12.71
C PRO A 85 -7.22 -14.96 -12.14
N ALA A 86 -8.47 -15.17 -12.56
CA ALA A 86 -9.59 -14.41 -12.00
C ALA A 86 -9.62 -14.52 -10.46
N PRO A 87 -9.75 -13.39 -9.74
CA PRO A 87 -9.85 -13.42 -8.29
C PRO A 87 -11.18 -14.00 -7.83
N GLU A 88 -11.20 -14.47 -6.59
CA GLU A 88 -12.40 -14.93 -5.92
C GLU A 88 -13.05 -13.76 -5.16
N ALA A 89 -14.35 -13.54 -5.39
CA ALA A 89 -15.11 -12.64 -4.53
C ALA A 89 -15.35 -13.31 -3.16
N GLY A 90 -15.26 -12.55 -2.09
CA GLY A 90 -15.40 -13.09 -0.74
C GLY A 90 -15.84 -12.05 0.29
N GLU A 91 -16.01 -12.53 1.51
CA GLU A 91 -16.29 -11.72 2.68
C GLU A 91 -15.02 -11.04 3.21
N PRO A 92 -15.16 -9.95 3.99
CA PRO A 92 -14.05 -9.35 4.68
C PRO A 92 -13.33 -10.38 5.56
N PRO A 93 -12.01 -10.24 5.73
CA PRO A 93 -11.27 -11.14 6.58
C PRO A 93 -11.79 -11.09 8.03
N ALA A 94 -12.42 -12.16 8.48
CA ALA A 94 -12.96 -12.25 9.83
C ALA A 94 -11.86 -12.14 10.89
N LEU A 95 -12.11 -11.38 11.96
CA LEU A 95 -11.26 -11.31 13.13
C LEU A 95 -11.73 -12.34 14.15
N ALA A 96 -10.84 -13.24 14.57
CA ALA A 96 -11.09 -14.05 15.74
C ALA A 96 -11.09 -13.18 17.00
N ALA A 97 -11.95 -13.49 17.96
CA ALA A 97 -12.05 -12.76 19.24
C ALA A 97 -10.83 -13.08 20.13
N GLU A 98 -9.70 -12.50 19.80
CA GLU A 98 -8.46 -12.67 20.55
C GLU A 98 -7.92 -11.31 21.00
N SER A 99 -7.27 -11.28 22.17
CA SER A 99 -6.64 -10.07 22.68
C SER A 99 -5.52 -9.59 21.76
N ALA A 100 -5.49 -8.27 21.52
CA ALA A 100 -4.37 -7.66 20.78
C ALA A 100 -3.09 -7.69 21.63
N PRO A 101 -1.92 -8.03 21.07
CA PRO A 101 -0.66 -7.88 21.78
C PRO A 101 -0.41 -6.39 22.09
N VAL A 102 0.25 -6.13 23.21
CA VAL A 102 0.75 -4.78 23.50
C VAL A 102 1.92 -4.51 22.56
N VAL A 103 1.83 -3.41 21.79
CA VAL A 103 2.85 -3.00 20.85
C VAL A 103 3.46 -1.69 21.32
N HIS A 104 4.78 -1.67 21.50
CA HIS A 104 5.53 -0.45 21.83
C HIS A 104 6.05 0.18 20.54
N TRP A 105 5.45 1.32 20.17
CA TRP A 105 5.80 2.05 18.96
C TRP A 105 6.93 3.06 19.24
N THR A 106 7.94 3.06 18.39
CA THR A 106 9.02 4.04 18.37
C THR A 106 8.83 4.98 17.20
N PRO A 107 8.59 6.27 17.42
CA PRO A 107 8.47 7.25 16.34
C PRO A 107 9.83 7.53 15.69
N GLY A 108 9.83 7.74 14.38
CA GLY A 108 11.03 8.08 13.60
C GLY A 108 11.45 9.54 13.72
N ILE A 109 10.65 10.38 14.39
CA ILE A 109 10.96 11.78 14.72
C ILE A 109 10.60 12.02 16.18
N ASP A 110 11.24 13.00 16.80
CA ASP A 110 10.86 13.44 18.14
C ASP A 110 9.71 14.47 18.10
N ARG A 111 9.23 14.84 19.29
CA ARG A 111 8.11 15.78 19.43
C ARG A 111 8.46 17.17 18.92
N ALA A 112 9.69 17.63 19.13
CA ALA A 112 10.12 18.96 18.71
C ALA A 112 10.13 19.07 17.17
N ALA A 113 10.73 18.08 16.49
CA ALA A 113 10.74 18.02 15.02
C ALA A 113 9.32 17.94 14.42
N TYR A 114 8.39 17.25 15.10
CA TYR A 114 6.98 17.23 14.70
C TYR A 114 6.35 18.64 14.83
N ASP A 115 6.50 19.28 15.99
CA ASP A 115 5.91 20.60 16.25
C ASP A 115 6.46 21.67 15.29
N ASP A 116 7.76 21.65 14.99
CA ASP A 116 8.40 22.53 14.02
C ASP A 116 7.83 22.33 12.60
N ALA A 117 7.69 21.08 12.16
CA ALA A 117 7.11 20.76 10.87
C ALA A 117 5.66 21.24 10.74
N ILE A 118 4.85 21.05 11.79
CA ILE A 118 3.46 21.54 11.80
C ILE A 118 3.40 23.06 11.81
N ALA A 119 4.29 23.74 12.51
CA ALA A 119 4.36 25.20 12.50
C ALA A 119 4.69 25.73 11.10
N GLU A 120 5.66 25.11 10.41
CA GLU A 120 6.03 25.50 9.05
C GLU A 120 4.89 25.22 8.05
N ILE A 121 4.22 24.09 8.15
CA ILE A 121 3.05 23.76 7.29
C ILE A 121 1.96 24.84 7.45
N ARG A 122 1.64 25.21 8.71
CA ARG A 122 0.66 26.26 8.99
C ARG A 122 1.07 27.62 8.41
N ARG A 123 2.35 27.94 8.47
CA ARG A 123 2.90 29.17 7.86
C ARG A 123 2.73 29.16 6.35
N LEU A 124 3.05 28.05 5.67
CA LEU A 124 2.90 27.92 4.22
C LEU A 124 1.42 28.01 3.76
N ILE A 125 0.53 27.39 4.53
CA ILE A 125 -0.92 27.50 4.27
C ILE A 125 -1.39 28.95 4.45
N ALA A 126 -0.97 29.63 5.50
CA ALA A 126 -1.34 31.04 5.75
C ALA A 126 -0.77 31.99 4.69
N ALA A 127 0.40 31.67 4.11
CA ALA A 127 1.01 32.44 3.02
C ALA A 127 0.34 32.18 1.65
N GLY A 128 -0.50 31.16 1.54
CA GLY A 128 -1.12 30.74 0.29
C GLY A 128 -0.23 29.90 -0.63
N ASP A 129 0.92 29.43 -0.13
CA ASP A 129 1.85 28.58 -0.89
C ASP A 129 1.27 27.18 -1.13
N THR A 130 0.43 26.70 -0.21
CA THR A 130 -0.32 25.46 -0.34
C THR A 130 -1.64 25.55 0.43
N TYR A 131 -2.61 24.69 0.12
CA TYR A 131 -3.89 24.65 0.84
C TYR A 131 -4.01 23.42 1.74
N GLN A 132 -3.18 22.38 1.50
CA GLN A 132 -3.19 21.14 2.26
C GLN A 132 -1.81 20.47 2.20
N VAL A 133 -1.41 19.84 3.30
CA VAL A 133 -0.22 19.00 3.38
C VAL A 133 -0.57 17.72 4.16
N ASN A 134 -0.30 16.56 3.57
CA ASN A 134 -0.34 15.28 4.26
C ASN A 134 1.03 15.02 4.89
N TYR A 135 1.17 15.37 6.17
CA TYR A 135 2.42 15.17 6.89
C TYR A 135 2.46 13.79 7.52
N THR A 136 3.46 13.01 7.16
CA THR A 136 3.62 11.63 7.63
C THR A 136 4.99 11.40 8.26
N PHE A 137 5.05 10.50 9.24
CA PHE A 137 6.29 9.97 9.79
C PHE A 137 6.11 8.49 10.15
N ARG A 138 7.22 7.77 10.20
CA ARG A 138 7.22 6.33 10.45
C ARG A 138 7.14 6.04 11.95
N LEU A 139 6.33 5.04 12.31
CA LEU A 139 6.37 4.38 13.60
C LEU A 139 6.93 2.98 13.40
N GLN A 140 7.84 2.56 14.25
CA GLN A 140 8.46 1.24 14.20
C GLN A 140 8.13 0.43 15.44
N ALA A 141 7.90 -0.86 15.26
CA ALA A 141 7.66 -1.78 16.36
C ALA A 141 8.01 -3.21 15.95
N ALA A 142 8.35 -4.04 16.93
CA ALA A 142 8.40 -5.47 16.72
C ALA A 142 6.96 -6.01 16.61
N LEU A 143 6.66 -6.72 15.54
CA LEU A 143 5.36 -7.35 15.35
C LEU A 143 5.36 -8.72 16.04
N GLY A 144 4.60 -8.85 17.15
CA GLY A 144 4.47 -10.08 17.94
C GLY A 144 3.44 -11.08 17.41
N GLU A 145 2.98 -10.93 16.16
CA GLU A 145 1.96 -11.77 15.54
C GLU A 145 2.13 -11.86 14.03
N ALA A 146 1.39 -12.76 13.38
CA ALA A 146 1.38 -12.84 11.92
C ALA A 146 0.79 -11.54 11.30
N PRO A 147 1.38 -11.00 10.21
CA PRO A 147 0.90 -9.79 9.54
C PRO A 147 -0.57 -9.84 9.14
N GLU A 148 -1.06 -11.01 8.76
CA GLU A 148 -2.48 -11.24 8.44
C GLU A 148 -3.40 -10.92 9.62
N ARG A 149 -2.99 -11.26 10.85
CA ARG A 149 -3.79 -10.95 12.06
C ARG A 149 -3.81 -9.45 12.34
N LEU A 150 -2.66 -8.78 12.19
CA LEU A 150 -2.60 -7.33 12.27
C LEU A 150 -3.54 -6.70 11.25
N PHE A 151 -3.49 -7.12 9.99
CA PHE A 151 -4.37 -6.60 8.93
C PHE A 151 -5.86 -6.76 9.29
N ARG A 152 -6.27 -7.94 9.74
CA ARG A 152 -7.66 -8.19 10.17
C ARG A 152 -8.10 -7.22 11.28
N ARG A 153 -7.22 -6.95 12.26
CA ARG A 153 -7.50 -5.97 13.32
C ARG A 153 -7.58 -4.55 12.80
N MET A 154 -6.69 -4.17 11.89
CA MET A 154 -6.74 -2.85 11.25
C MET A 154 -8.07 -2.65 10.52
N VAL A 155 -8.52 -3.64 9.76
CA VAL A 155 -9.81 -3.61 9.05
C VAL A 155 -10.99 -3.51 10.03
N ALA A 156 -11.00 -4.33 11.07
CA ALA A 156 -12.07 -4.35 12.06
C ALA A 156 -12.18 -3.02 12.85
N ALA A 157 -11.02 -2.44 13.21
CA ALA A 157 -10.95 -1.20 14.00
C ALA A 157 -11.30 0.05 13.17
N ASN A 158 -10.78 0.14 11.95
CA ASN A 158 -10.88 1.36 11.14
C ASN A 158 -12.04 1.34 10.14
N ARG A 159 -12.58 0.16 9.82
CA ARG A 159 -13.62 -0.03 8.78
C ARG A 159 -13.28 0.75 7.50
N PRO A 160 -12.10 0.53 6.91
CA PRO A 160 -11.61 1.30 5.77
C PRO A 160 -12.48 1.08 4.55
N GLY A 161 -12.47 2.04 3.62
CA GLY A 161 -13.11 1.90 2.32
C GLY A 161 -12.22 1.21 1.27
N CYS A 162 -10.90 1.32 1.43
CA CYS A 162 -9.90 0.86 0.45
C CYS A 162 -8.76 0.11 1.16
N ALA A 163 -9.06 -1.04 1.75
CA ALA A 163 -8.04 -1.86 2.40
C ALA A 163 -7.38 -2.83 1.43
N ALA A 164 -6.10 -3.11 1.67
CA ALA A 164 -5.34 -4.09 0.93
C ALA A 164 -4.34 -4.84 1.83
N TYR A 165 -4.21 -6.13 1.59
CA TYR A 165 -3.16 -6.99 2.12
C TYR A 165 -2.39 -7.58 0.94
N LEU A 166 -1.08 -7.43 0.92
CA LEU A 166 -0.22 -7.95 -0.14
C LEU A 166 0.95 -8.70 0.50
N ASP A 167 1.03 -10.00 0.26
CA ASP A 167 2.19 -10.79 0.66
C ASP A 167 3.22 -10.80 -0.47
N CYS A 168 4.21 -9.93 -0.36
CA CYS A 168 5.28 -9.80 -1.35
C CYS A 168 6.45 -10.78 -1.08
N GLY A 169 6.25 -11.81 -0.28
CA GLY A 169 7.27 -12.77 0.11
C GLY A 169 8.13 -12.28 1.27
N ARG A 170 9.16 -11.49 1.00
CA ARG A 170 10.02 -10.92 2.04
C ARG A 170 9.30 -9.86 2.89
N HIS A 171 8.36 -9.17 2.32
CA HIS A 171 7.61 -8.08 2.95
C HIS A 171 6.11 -8.32 2.82
N VAL A 172 5.35 -7.82 3.77
CA VAL A 172 3.90 -7.80 3.73
C VAL A 172 3.43 -6.35 3.85
N VAL A 173 2.57 -5.93 2.94
CA VAL A 173 1.90 -4.63 3.00
C VAL A 173 0.51 -4.82 3.56
N CYS A 174 0.21 -4.11 4.66
CA CYS A 174 -1.12 -4.03 5.26
C CYS A 174 -1.61 -2.60 5.17
N SER A 175 -2.56 -2.32 4.30
CA SER A 175 -3.15 -0.99 4.11
C SER A 175 -4.58 -0.96 4.62
N ALA A 176 -4.92 0.06 5.41
CA ALA A 176 -6.27 0.34 5.85
C ALA A 176 -6.63 1.79 5.46
N SER A 177 -6.62 2.08 4.16
CA SER A 177 -6.86 3.42 3.63
C SER A 177 -8.35 3.79 3.68
N PRO A 178 -8.70 4.98 4.16
CA PRO A 178 -10.07 5.49 4.08
C PRO A 178 -10.41 6.01 2.68
N GLU A 179 -9.42 6.23 1.83
CA GLU A 179 -9.56 6.96 0.58
C GLU A 179 -9.09 6.14 -0.62
N LEU A 180 -9.84 6.24 -1.72
CA LEU A 180 -9.48 5.68 -3.00
C LEU A 180 -8.47 6.58 -3.71
N PHE A 181 -7.35 6.02 -4.18
CA PHE A 181 -6.36 6.78 -4.93
C PHE A 181 -6.91 7.22 -6.28
N PHE A 182 -7.33 6.27 -7.10
CA PHE A 182 -8.07 6.54 -8.34
C PHE A 182 -8.86 5.31 -8.80
N ARG A 183 -9.82 5.52 -9.67
CA ARG A 183 -10.54 4.50 -10.40
C ARG A 183 -10.67 4.91 -11.87
N LEU A 184 -10.43 3.97 -12.77
CA LEU A 184 -10.64 4.15 -14.20
C LEU A 184 -11.66 3.12 -14.67
N ASP A 185 -12.84 3.59 -15.08
CA ASP A 185 -13.89 2.77 -15.71
C ASP A 185 -13.77 2.92 -17.24
N ARG A 186 -13.99 1.84 -17.96
CA ARG A 186 -14.00 1.79 -19.44
C ARG A 186 -15.40 2.00 -19.96
#